data_b73c3c651af0694253144bdcc82d8378
#
_entry.id   b73c3c651af0694253144bdcc82d8378
#
_cell.length_a   1.000
_cell.length_b   1.000
_cell.length_c   1.000
_cell.angle_alpha   90.00
_cell.angle_beta   90.00
_cell.angle_gamma   90.00
#
_symmetry.space_group_name_H-M   'P 1'
#
loop_
_entity.id
_entity.type
_entity.pdbx_description
1 polymer ?
#
loop_
_entity_poly.entity_id
_entity_poly.type
_entity_poly.pdbx_seq_one_letter_code
_entity_poly.pdbx_strand_id
1 'polypeptide(L)'
;NRTLYRLLVEWGKQLKKAGFSKWVIFDNHGGPSHMLAEADASRRLKRLGFELIVPFIGIINGMNEHDSEIGLGHERDGSLLDAHAGTNETSLYMAVNDSFKDKDYGKYAPRKTFPGRLIRLLGSDGLGFNIDWISDDNHPSYIGEPAKADRESGERMLAYHVMKSVKAIEGDYSLETGYN
;
A
#
# COMPACT_ATOMS: atom_id res chain seq x y z
N ASN A 1 13.17 -8.29 3.03
CA ASN A 1 13.82 -7.40 2.05
C ASN A 1 15.04 -6.68 2.63
N ARG A 2 16.11 -7.47 2.88
CA ARG A 2 17.34 -7.01 3.55
C ARG A 2 18.05 -5.87 2.79
N THR A 3 17.98 -5.87 1.47
CA THR A 3 18.60 -4.84 0.63
C THR A 3 17.92 -3.50 0.80
N LEU A 4 16.60 -3.45 0.72
CA LEU A 4 15.82 -2.22 0.93
C LEU A 4 16.08 -1.65 2.34
N TYR A 5 15.99 -2.47 3.38
CA TYR A 5 16.30 -2.05 4.75
C TYR A 5 17.67 -1.37 4.86
N ARG A 6 18.71 -2.00 4.30
CA ARG A 6 20.08 -1.45 4.33
C ARG A 6 20.17 -0.12 3.58
N LEU A 7 19.56 -0.05 2.41
CA LEU A 7 19.54 1.17 1.59
C LEU A 7 18.91 2.32 2.36
N LEU A 8 17.72 2.11 2.92
CA LEU A 8 16.99 3.12 3.69
C LEU A 8 17.79 3.59 4.91
N VAL A 9 18.39 2.66 5.65
CA VAL A 9 19.20 3.02 6.84
C VAL A 9 20.43 3.83 6.44
N GLU A 10 21.14 3.43 5.39
CA GLU A 10 22.35 4.17 4.96
C GLU A 10 21.99 5.55 4.40
N TRP A 11 20.92 5.68 3.62
CA TRP A 11 20.47 6.98 3.14
C TRP A 11 20.01 7.88 4.30
N GLY A 12 19.24 7.37 5.24
CA GLY A 12 18.83 8.13 6.42
C GLY A 12 20.03 8.64 7.24
N LYS A 13 21.09 7.83 7.38
CA LYS A 13 22.33 8.28 8.03
C LYS A 13 23.02 9.42 7.26
N GLN A 14 23.04 9.36 5.92
CA GLN A 14 23.65 10.42 5.11
C GLN A 14 22.80 11.70 5.17
N LEU A 15 21.48 11.59 5.09
CA LEU A 15 20.59 12.74 5.26
C LEU A 15 20.76 13.39 6.64
N LYS A 16 20.88 12.60 7.70
CA LYS A 16 21.18 13.11 9.04
C LYS A 16 22.52 13.88 9.07
N LYS A 17 23.58 13.34 8.47
CA LYS A 17 24.88 14.03 8.37
C LYS A 17 24.78 15.34 7.58
N ALA A 18 23.89 15.40 6.59
CA ALA A 18 23.61 16.60 5.82
C ALA A 18 22.73 17.63 6.56
N GLY A 19 22.35 17.36 7.81
CA GLY A 19 21.61 18.28 8.66
C GLY A 19 20.08 18.12 8.63
N PHE A 20 19.56 17.15 7.91
CA PHE A 20 18.13 16.84 7.96
C PHE A 20 17.78 16.10 9.25
N SER A 21 16.57 16.34 9.76
CA SER A 21 16.03 15.61 10.93
C SER A 21 14.96 14.60 10.56
N LYS A 22 14.31 14.80 9.41
CA LYS A 22 13.20 13.98 8.92
C LYS A 22 13.38 13.62 7.45
N TRP A 23 12.84 12.47 7.07
CA TRP A 23 12.71 12.01 5.70
C TRP A 23 11.35 11.38 5.51
N VAL A 24 10.56 11.89 4.57
CA VAL A 24 9.24 11.34 4.24
C VAL A 24 9.35 10.57 2.93
N ILE A 25 8.86 9.34 2.93
CA ILE A 25 8.77 8.51 1.74
C ILE A 25 7.29 8.28 1.43
N PHE A 26 6.85 8.73 0.26
CA PHE A 26 5.55 8.38 -0.29
C PHE A 26 5.71 7.12 -1.15
N ASP A 27 5.38 5.99 -0.58
CA ASP A 27 5.40 4.69 -1.22
C ASP A 27 4.01 4.05 -1.02
N ASN A 28 3.43 3.58 -2.10
CA ASN A 28 2.13 2.90 -2.11
C ASN A 28 2.25 1.41 -2.42
N HIS A 29 3.43 0.83 -2.25
CA HIS A 29 3.63 -0.60 -2.46
C HIS A 29 3.28 -1.42 -1.22
N GLY A 30 2.15 -2.11 -1.25
CA GLY A 30 1.63 -2.91 -0.13
C GLY A 30 2.30 -4.28 0.06
N GLY A 31 3.43 -4.57 -0.57
CA GLY A 31 4.12 -5.85 -0.40
C GLY A 31 4.61 -6.05 1.03
N PRO A 32 4.21 -7.15 1.74
CA PRO A 32 4.50 -7.31 3.17
C PRO A 32 5.98 -7.24 3.53
N SER A 33 6.84 -7.86 2.75
CA SER A 33 8.30 -7.81 2.99
C SER A 33 8.91 -6.43 2.75
N HIS A 34 8.29 -5.63 1.88
CA HIS A 34 8.67 -4.24 1.62
C HIS A 34 8.29 -3.36 2.82
N MET A 35 7.03 -3.41 3.23
CA MET A 35 6.53 -2.66 4.38
C MET A 35 7.28 -2.99 5.68
N LEU A 36 7.63 -4.26 5.90
CA LEU A 36 8.46 -4.67 7.03
C LEU A 36 9.86 -4.05 6.97
N ALA A 37 10.48 -3.99 5.80
CA ALA A 37 11.79 -3.38 5.64
C ALA A 37 11.77 -1.87 5.95
N GLU A 38 10.72 -1.16 5.54
CA GLU A 38 10.51 0.25 5.83
C GLU A 38 10.27 0.48 7.33
N ALA A 39 9.39 -0.31 7.95
CA ALA A 39 9.11 -0.23 9.38
C ALA A 39 10.38 -0.50 10.23
N ASP A 40 11.18 -1.50 9.85
CA ASP A 40 12.45 -1.80 10.52
C ASP A 40 13.47 -0.68 10.35
N ALA A 41 13.57 -0.10 9.15
CA ALA A 41 14.44 1.02 8.87
C ALA A 41 14.04 2.27 9.68
N SER A 42 12.74 2.57 9.75
CA SER A 42 12.19 3.66 10.57
C SER A 42 12.56 3.47 12.05
N ARG A 43 12.32 2.29 12.62
CA ARG A 43 12.72 1.97 14.00
C ARG A 43 14.21 2.10 14.24
N ARG A 44 15.03 1.67 13.27
CA ARG A 44 16.49 1.78 13.36
C ARG A 44 16.97 3.22 13.33
N LEU A 45 16.45 4.02 12.42
CA LEU A 45 16.82 5.43 12.26
C LEU A 45 16.35 6.27 13.44
N LYS A 46 15.15 6.00 13.99
CA LYS A 46 14.66 6.66 15.21
C LYS A 46 15.63 6.50 16.38
N ARG A 47 16.18 5.28 16.60
CA ARG A 47 17.22 5.06 17.62
C ARG A 47 18.52 5.82 17.36
N LEU A 48 18.76 6.22 16.14
CA LEU A 48 19.89 7.06 15.75
C LEU A 48 19.57 8.56 15.80
N GLY A 49 18.36 8.95 16.24
CA GLY A 49 17.90 10.33 16.30
C GLY A 49 17.61 10.93 14.92
N PHE A 50 17.08 10.13 14.01
CA PHE A 50 16.60 10.54 12.69
C PHE A 50 15.23 9.92 12.42
N GLU A 51 14.30 10.71 11.87
CA GLU A 51 12.93 10.26 11.66
C GLU A 51 12.71 9.88 10.19
N LEU A 52 12.38 8.61 9.95
CA LEU A 52 11.88 8.12 8.68
C LEU A 52 10.37 7.90 8.80
N ILE A 53 9.60 8.62 8.00
CA ILE A 53 8.14 8.59 7.98
C ILE A 53 7.70 7.94 6.68
N VAL A 54 6.90 6.88 6.77
CA VAL A 54 6.26 6.19 5.64
C VAL A 54 4.76 6.19 5.88
N PRO A 55 4.01 7.20 5.43
CA PRO A 55 2.60 7.36 5.74
C PRO A 55 1.73 6.18 5.31
N PHE A 56 2.11 5.51 4.24
CA PHE A 56 1.36 4.39 3.67
C PHE A 56 1.14 3.22 4.65
N ILE A 57 2.10 2.96 5.54
CA ILE A 57 1.97 1.93 6.58
C ILE A 57 0.80 2.25 7.50
N GLY A 58 0.68 3.51 7.93
CA GLY A 58 -0.44 3.96 8.76
C GLY A 58 -1.76 4.02 8.00
N ILE A 59 -1.72 4.35 6.71
CA ILE A 59 -2.90 4.37 5.84
C ILE A 59 -3.48 2.96 5.74
N ILE A 60 -2.67 1.96 5.39
CA ILE A 60 -3.15 0.57 5.26
C ILE A 60 -3.70 0.02 6.58
N ASN A 61 -3.03 0.29 7.70
CA ASN A 61 -3.49 -0.17 8.99
C ASN A 61 -4.85 0.47 9.37
N GLY A 62 -5.04 1.75 9.05
CA GLY A 62 -6.29 2.45 9.33
C GLY A 62 -7.42 2.14 8.35
N MET A 63 -7.12 1.70 7.15
CA MET A 63 -8.15 1.35 6.16
C MET A 63 -9.09 0.25 6.65
N ASN A 64 -8.58 -0.73 7.38
CA ASN A 64 -9.38 -1.81 7.92
C ASN A 64 -10.39 -1.35 8.99
N GLU A 65 -10.11 -0.24 9.67
CA GLU A 65 -10.94 0.31 10.74
C GLU A 65 -12.04 1.23 10.22
N HIS A 66 -11.81 1.86 9.07
CA HIS A 66 -12.67 2.91 8.50
C HIS A 66 -13.15 2.63 7.07
N ASP A 67 -13.17 1.37 6.65
CA ASP A 67 -13.55 1.00 5.28
C ASP A 67 -14.88 1.61 4.83
N SER A 68 -15.88 1.68 5.72
CA SER A 68 -17.20 2.24 5.42
C SER A 68 -17.18 3.77 5.33
N GLU A 69 -16.34 4.45 6.10
CA GLU A 69 -16.28 5.92 6.15
C GLU A 69 -15.54 6.50 4.94
N ILE A 70 -14.52 5.78 4.46
CA ILE A 70 -13.69 6.21 3.33
C ILE A 70 -14.21 5.73 1.97
N GLY A 71 -15.36 5.04 1.97
CA GLY A 71 -15.99 4.57 0.74
C GLY A 71 -15.32 3.35 0.11
N LEU A 72 -14.47 2.65 0.85
CA LEU A 72 -13.98 1.32 0.49
C LEU A 72 -15.05 0.24 0.70
N GLY A 73 -16.28 0.67 0.96
CA GLY A 73 -17.47 -0.14 1.21
C GLY A 73 -17.98 -0.95 0.04
N HIS A 74 -17.08 -1.41 -0.79
CA HIS A 74 -17.34 -2.61 -1.56
C HIS A 74 -17.47 -3.71 -0.52
N GLU A 75 -18.70 -4.13 -0.30
CA GLU A 75 -19.01 -5.24 0.56
C GLU A 75 -17.94 -6.30 0.34
N ARG A 76 -17.06 -6.42 1.33
CA ARG A 76 -16.14 -7.55 1.35
C ARG A 76 -17.02 -8.76 1.58
N ASP A 77 -17.55 -9.32 0.50
CA ASP A 77 -18.19 -10.63 0.58
C ASP A 77 -17.20 -11.73 1.02
N GLY A 78 -15.99 -11.30 1.45
CA GLY A 78 -14.91 -12.16 1.92
C GLY A 78 -14.24 -12.96 0.81
N SER A 79 -14.66 -12.78 -0.43
CA SER A 79 -14.26 -13.66 -1.55
C SER A 79 -13.16 -13.05 -2.44
N LEU A 80 -13.00 -11.73 -2.44
CA LEU A 80 -12.07 -11.03 -3.32
C LEU A 80 -11.10 -10.16 -2.52
N LEU A 81 -9.82 -10.40 -2.69
CA LEU A 81 -8.76 -9.51 -2.23
C LEU A 81 -8.52 -8.47 -3.32
N ASP A 82 -8.79 -7.21 -3.02
CA ASP A 82 -8.45 -6.09 -3.90
C ASP A 82 -6.97 -5.72 -3.66
N ALA A 83 -6.08 -6.42 -4.36
CA ALA A 83 -4.66 -6.38 -4.05
C ALA A 83 -3.81 -5.63 -5.07
N HIS A 84 -4.27 -5.49 -6.31
CA HIS A 84 -3.52 -4.80 -7.35
C HIS A 84 -4.39 -4.43 -8.54
N ALA A 85 -4.35 -3.17 -8.94
CA ALA A 85 -5.13 -2.60 -10.04
C ALA A 85 -6.61 -3.05 -10.02
N GLY A 86 -7.14 -3.28 -8.84
CA GLY A 86 -8.54 -3.63 -8.61
C GLY A 86 -9.41 -2.39 -8.43
N THR A 87 -10.42 -2.48 -7.59
CA THR A 87 -11.37 -1.39 -7.35
C THR A 87 -10.69 -0.14 -6.77
N ASN A 88 -9.86 -0.32 -5.74
CA ASN A 88 -9.29 0.78 -4.98
C ASN A 88 -8.26 1.58 -5.79
N GLU A 89 -7.26 0.90 -6.36
CA GLU A 89 -6.23 1.58 -7.15
C GLU A 89 -6.80 2.22 -8.42
N THR A 90 -7.77 1.56 -9.08
CA THR A 90 -8.44 2.11 -10.25
C THR A 90 -9.26 3.35 -9.88
N SER A 91 -9.97 3.34 -8.75
CA SER A 91 -10.72 4.51 -8.25
C SER A 91 -9.78 5.68 -7.92
N LEU A 92 -8.65 5.41 -7.22
CA LEU A 92 -7.63 6.43 -6.95
C LEU A 92 -7.06 7.02 -8.24
N TYR A 93 -6.80 6.18 -9.24
CA TYR A 93 -6.31 6.65 -10.54
C TYR A 93 -7.32 7.56 -11.24
N MET A 94 -8.62 7.23 -11.18
CA MET A 94 -9.69 8.10 -11.70
C MET A 94 -9.74 9.44 -10.98
N ALA A 95 -9.51 9.47 -9.67
CA ALA A 95 -9.54 10.71 -8.89
C ALA A 95 -8.43 11.69 -9.28
N VAL A 96 -7.25 11.19 -9.67
CA VAL A 96 -6.08 12.03 -10.00
C VAL A 96 -5.86 12.24 -11.48
N ASN A 97 -6.59 11.53 -12.34
CA ASN A 97 -6.42 11.61 -13.77
C ASN A 97 -7.74 11.94 -14.49
N ASP A 98 -7.94 13.23 -14.79
CA ASP A 98 -9.12 13.70 -15.54
C ASP A 98 -9.15 13.18 -16.98
N SER A 99 -8.01 12.75 -17.51
CA SER A 99 -7.89 12.19 -18.86
C SER A 99 -8.18 10.70 -18.92
N PHE A 100 -8.46 10.06 -17.78
CA PHE A 100 -8.76 8.63 -17.77
C PHE A 100 -9.97 8.32 -18.63
N LYS A 101 -9.69 7.66 -19.74
CA LYS A 101 -10.68 7.33 -20.79
C LYS A 101 -10.80 5.84 -21.02
N ASP A 102 -10.19 5.02 -20.18
CA ASP A 102 -10.35 3.58 -20.30
C ASP A 102 -11.82 3.22 -20.07
N LYS A 103 -12.55 3.14 -21.17
CA LYS A 103 -13.97 2.73 -21.16
C LYS A 103 -14.14 1.25 -20.93
N ASP A 104 -13.06 0.50 -20.92
CA ASP A 104 -13.07 -0.95 -20.88
C ASP A 104 -12.89 -1.53 -19.49
N TYR A 105 -12.52 -0.72 -18.48
CA TYR A 105 -12.36 -1.20 -17.11
C TYR A 105 -13.63 -1.90 -16.58
N GLY A 106 -14.82 -1.46 -16.98
CA GLY A 106 -16.09 -2.09 -16.64
C GLY A 106 -16.29 -3.48 -17.26
N LYS A 107 -15.43 -3.90 -18.18
CA LYS A 107 -15.47 -5.23 -18.81
C LYS A 107 -14.56 -6.23 -18.13
N TYR A 108 -13.68 -5.79 -17.24
CA TYR A 108 -12.74 -6.66 -16.54
C TYR A 108 -13.47 -7.49 -15.50
N ALA A 109 -13.51 -8.81 -15.73
CA ALA A 109 -14.14 -9.74 -14.80
C ALA A 109 -13.45 -9.74 -13.44
N PRO A 110 -14.20 -9.94 -12.35
CA PRO A 110 -13.60 -10.11 -11.02
C PRO A 110 -12.55 -11.21 -11.02
N ARG A 111 -11.36 -10.90 -10.50
CA ARG A 111 -10.28 -11.88 -10.42
C ARG A 111 -9.87 -12.15 -8.99
N LYS A 112 -9.99 -13.42 -8.61
CA LYS A 112 -9.61 -13.92 -7.29
C LYS A 112 -8.12 -14.22 -7.25
N THR A 113 -7.49 -13.94 -6.11
CA THR A 113 -6.17 -14.48 -5.80
C THR A 113 -6.23 -15.99 -5.62
N PHE A 114 -5.08 -16.62 -5.73
CA PHE A 114 -4.90 -18.01 -5.29
C PHE A 114 -5.46 -18.22 -3.87
N PRO A 115 -6.01 -19.40 -3.56
CA PRO A 115 -6.54 -19.67 -2.24
C PRO A 115 -5.50 -19.38 -1.17
N GLY A 116 -5.85 -18.55 -0.19
CA GLY A 116 -4.92 -18.04 0.84
C GLY A 116 -4.23 -19.12 1.68
N ARG A 117 -4.63 -20.39 1.57
CA ARG A 117 -3.93 -21.54 2.13
C ARG A 117 -2.58 -21.80 1.48
N LEU A 118 -2.47 -21.63 0.15
CA LEU A 118 -1.21 -21.87 -0.57
C LEU A 118 -0.22 -20.72 -0.32
N ILE A 119 -0.71 -19.49 -0.24
CA ILE A 119 0.11 -18.32 0.11
C ILE A 119 0.71 -18.48 1.51
N ARG A 120 -0.04 -19.01 2.48
CA ARG A 120 0.45 -19.30 3.83
C ARG A 120 1.47 -20.45 3.87
N LEU A 121 1.36 -21.43 2.96
CA LEU A 121 2.26 -22.58 2.91
C LEU A 121 3.61 -22.26 2.24
N LEU A 122 3.63 -21.30 1.33
CA LEU A 122 4.82 -20.92 0.55
C LEU A 122 5.64 -19.79 1.20
N GLY A 123 5.27 -19.38 2.40
CA GLY A 123 5.96 -18.32 3.13
C GLY A 123 5.51 -16.93 2.71
N SER A 124 5.63 -15.99 3.63
CA SER A 124 5.11 -14.62 3.55
C SER A 124 5.71 -13.74 2.45
N ASP A 125 6.61 -14.24 1.64
CA ASP A 125 7.40 -13.41 0.73
C ASP A 125 6.71 -13.16 -0.61
N GLY A 126 5.44 -13.55 -0.74
CA GLY A 126 4.67 -13.32 -1.95
C GLY A 126 5.21 -14.06 -3.19
N LEU A 127 6.11 -15.04 -3.00
CA LEU A 127 6.73 -15.74 -4.12
C LEU A 127 5.69 -16.46 -4.96
N GLY A 128 4.69 -17.08 -4.33
CA GLY A 128 3.58 -17.71 -5.03
C GLY A 128 2.69 -16.71 -5.78
N PHE A 129 2.52 -15.54 -5.20
CA PHE A 129 1.80 -14.42 -5.82
C PHE A 129 2.53 -13.90 -7.06
N ASN A 130 3.84 -13.75 -6.98
CA ASN A 130 4.66 -13.30 -8.10
C ASN A 130 4.80 -14.36 -9.21
N ILE A 131 4.84 -15.64 -8.87
CA ILE A 131 4.99 -16.71 -9.86
C ILE A 131 3.74 -16.80 -10.75
N ASP A 132 2.54 -16.75 -10.17
CA ASP A 132 1.31 -16.75 -10.96
C ASP A 132 1.17 -15.50 -11.82
N TRP A 133 1.67 -14.38 -11.31
CA TRP A 133 1.63 -13.12 -12.03
C TRP A 133 2.59 -13.07 -13.21
N ILE A 134 3.77 -13.66 -13.07
CA ILE A 134 4.83 -13.64 -14.09
C ILE A 134 4.68 -14.78 -15.10
N SER A 135 4.10 -15.90 -14.70
CA SER A 135 4.10 -17.14 -15.50
C SER A 135 2.92 -17.27 -16.46
N ASP A 136 1.92 -16.40 -16.37
CA ASP A 136 0.76 -16.42 -17.27
C ASP A 136 0.82 -15.26 -18.25
N ASP A 137 1.25 -15.52 -19.49
CA ASP A 137 1.32 -14.54 -20.57
C ASP A 137 -0.05 -13.91 -20.92
N ASN A 138 -1.16 -14.54 -20.50
CA ASN A 138 -2.51 -14.03 -20.63
C ASN A 138 -3.03 -13.36 -19.34
N HIS A 139 -2.15 -13.16 -18.36
CA HIS A 139 -2.55 -12.58 -17.08
C HIS A 139 -2.96 -11.11 -17.26
N PRO A 140 -4.18 -10.72 -16.89
CA PRO A 140 -4.68 -9.35 -17.11
C PRO A 140 -4.02 -8.31 -16.18
N SER A 141 -2.96 -8.66 -15.46
CA SER A 141 -2.16 -7.75 -14.62
C SER A 141 -2.95 -7.06 -13.49
N TYR A 142 -4.06 -7.60 -13.04
CA TYR A 142 -4.83 -7.10 -11.89
C TYR A 142 -5.33 -8.21 -10.98
N ILE A 143 -5.61 -7.86 -9.73
CA ILE A 143 -6.23 -8.74 -8.74
C ILE A 143 -7.25 -7.93 -7.96
N GLY A 144 -8.51 -8.23 -8.13
CA GLY A 144 -9.63 -7.49 -7.58
C GLY A 144 -10.75 -7.35 -8.61
N GLU A 145 -11.52 -6.29 -8.48
CA GLU A 145 -12.70 -6.04 -9.32
C GLU A 145 -12.69 -4.60 -9.87
N PRO A 146 -11.84 -4.30 -10.87
CA PRO A 146 -11.73 -2.94 -11.42
C PRO A 146 -13.05 -2.41 -11.98
N ALA A 147 -13.97 -3.29 -12.40
CA ALA A 147 -15.29 -2.91 -12.89
C ALA A 147 -16.16 -2.17 -11.85
N LYS A 148 -15.86 -2.32 -10.57
CA LYS A 148 -16.54 -1.61 -9.45
C LYS A 148 -15.88 -0.25 -9.11
N ALA A 149 -14.82 0.12 -9.78
CA ALA A 149 -14.14 1.36 -9.51
C ALA A 149 -15.01 2.57 -9.87
N ASP A 150 -14.93 3.61 -9.05
CA ASP A 150 -15.59 4.88 -9.28
C ASP A 150 -14.77 6.06 -8.75
N ARG A 151 -14.92 7.21 -9.43
CA ARG A 151 -14.16 8.43 -9.11
C ARG A 151 -14.43 8.94 -7.71
N GLU A 152 -15.67 8.93 -7.26
CA GLU A 152 -16.07 9.49 -5.97
C GLU A 152 -15.42 8.71 -4.81
N SER A 153 -15.39 7.40 -4.89
CA SER A 153 -14.64 6.54 -3.95
C SER A 153 -13.15 6.85 -3.98
N GLY A 154 -12.59 7.06 -5.17
CA GLY A 154 -11.20 7.47 -5.34
C GLY A 154 -10.88 8.81 -4.68
N GLU A 155 -11.75 9.80 -4.82
CA GLU A 155 -11.60 11.13 -4.19
C GLU A 155 -11.67 11.04 -2.66
N ARG A 156 -12.58 10.24 -2.10
CA ARG A 156 -12.63 9.99 -0.66
C ARG A 156 -11.36 9.32 -0.15
N MET A 157 -10.87 8.30 -0.85
CA MET A 157 -9.61 7.63 -0.51
C MET A 157 -8.42 8.59 -0.58
N LEU A 158 -8.33 9.40 -1.63
CA LEU A 158 -7.28 10.39 -1.78
C LEU A 158 -7.27 11.39 -0.62
N ALA A 159 -8.45 11.91 -0.25
CA ALA A 159 -8.59 12.81 0.89
C ALA A 159 -8.13 12.13 2.19
N TYR A 160 -8.48 10.87 2.41
CA TYR A 160 -8.02 10.09 3.55
C TYR A 160 -6.50 9.90 3.55
N HIS A 161 -5.89 9.55 2.40
CA HIS A 161 -4.44 9.42 2.27
C HIS A 161 -3.72 10.73 2.60
N VAL A 162 -4.23 11.86 2.09
CA VAL A 162 -3.68 13.19 2.39
C VAL A 162 -3.77 13.49 3.89
N MET A 163 -4.95 13.32 4.49
CA MET A 163 -5.14 13.56 5.92
C MET A 163 -4.18 12.72 6.78
N LYS A 164 -4.08 11.43 6.50
CA LYS A 164 -3.18 10.53 7.24
C LYS A 164 -1.71 10.88 7.04
N SER A 165 -1.35 11.28 5.83
CA SER A 165 0.04 11.69 5.54
C SER A 165 0.41 12.97 6.28
N VAL A 166 -0.48 13.97 6.32
CA VAL A 166 -0.27 15.20 7.07
C VAL A 166 -0.09 14.89 8.56
N LYS A 167 -0.99 14.11 9.16
CA LYS A 167 -0.87 13.70 10.57
C LYS A 167 0.46 13.00 10.86
N ALA A 168 0.88 12.08 9.97
CA ALA A 168 2.16 11.40 10.13
C ALA A 168 3.35 12.37 10.12
N ILE A 169 3.35 13.36 9.23
CA ILE A 169 4.40 14.37 9.11
C ILE A 169 4.42 15.31 10.32
N GLU A 170 3.26 15.69 10.83
CA GLU A 170 3.09 16.57 12.01
C GLU A 170 3.43 15.87 13.33
N GLY A 171 3.58 14.56 13.32
CA GLY A 171 3.93 13.77 14.50
C GLY A 171 2.72 13.33 15.32
N ASP A 172 1.49 13.57 14.83
CA ASP A 172 0.25 13.07 15.43
C ASP A 172 0.05 11.55 15.18
N TYR A 173 0.93 10.99 14.39
CA TYR A 173 0.98 9.57 14.12
C TYR A 173 2.15 8.96 14.87
N SER A 174 1.95 8.65 16.15
CA SER A 174 2.76 7.58 16.72
C SER A 174 2.48 6.36 15.83
N LEU A 175 3.52 5.82 15.22
CA LEU A 175 3.50 4.45 14.73
C LEU A 175 3.24 3.58 15.96
N GLU A 176 2.00 3.50 16.42
CA GLU A 176 1.50 2.39 17.19
C GLU A 176 1.55 1.20 16.24
N THR A 177 2.79 0.80 15.97
CA THR A 177 3.05 -0.53 15.49
C THR A 177 2.49 -1.42 16.57
N GLY A 178 1.37 -2.06 16.31
CA GLY A 178 0.79 -3.10 17.16
C GLY A 178 1.70 -4.34 17.26
N TYR A 179 2.99 -4.13 17.39
CA TYR A 179 4.05 -5.04 17.71
C TYR A 179 4.79 -4.48 18.93
N ASN A 180 4.18 -4.69 20.11
CA ASN A 180 4.92 -4.76 21.36
C ASN A 180 5.67 -6.09 21.43
#